data_f17537454ff6adb6af42ddc87934ef57
#
_entry.id   f17537454ff6adb6af42ddc87934ef57
#
_cell.length_a   1.000
_cell.length_b   1.000
_cell.length_c   1.000
_cell.angle_alpha   90.00
_cell.angle_beta   90.00
_cell.angle_gamma   90.00
#
_symmetry.space_group_name_H-M   'P 1'
#
loop_
_entity.id
_entity.type
_entity.pdbx_description
1 polymer ?
#
loop_
_entity_poly.entity_id
_entity_poly.type
_entity_poly.pdbx_seq_one_letter_code
_entity_poly.pdbx_strand_id
1 'polypeptide(L)'
;MPNWVIEGVLATSPRPGYRPGPEQQVPAEVVEEWLEDTRAFGINSVICLIGGDQLWLYRKSLPEGLLGRYRASGLDVFHIPTEDQQTHPFTDEQYEAAWEAFQSLPKPVLVHCSAGMDRTGRIVGLIVERLATAKF
;
A
#
# COMPACT_ATOMS: atom_id res chain seq x y z
N MET A 1 -4.05 8.34 -8.01
CA MET A 1 -3.31 9.44 -7.42
C MET A 1 -3.26 9.32 -5.91
N PRO A 2 -2.10 9.50 -5.26
CA PRO A 2 -2.04 9.43 -3.80
C PRO A 2 -2.77 10.60 -3.12
N ASN A 3 -3.18 10.36 -1.89
CA ASN A 3 -3.79 11.39 -1.04
C ASN A 3 -3.01 11.46 0.27
N TRP A 4 -2.69 12.67 0.70
CA TRP A 4 -2.04 12.85 1.99
C TRP A 4 -3.01 12.57 3.15
N VAL A 5 -2.55 11.80 4.12
CA VAL A 5 -3.17 11.70 5.45
C VAL A 5 -2.45 12.68 6.37
N ILE A 6 -1.12 12.63 6.35
CA ILE A 6 -0.24 13.60 7.02
C ILE A 6 0.80 14.02 5.99
N GLU A 7 0.76 15.26 5.57
CA GLU A 7 1.64 15.75 4.51
C GLU A 7 3.10 15.45 4.82
N GLY A 8 3.79 14.88 3.84
CA GLY A 8 5.21 14.53 3.97
C GLY A 8 5.50 13.30 4.84
N VAL A 9 4.50 12.66 5.39
CA VAL A 9 4.66 11.54 6.33
C VAL A 9 3.90 10.28 5.90
N LEU A 10 2.61 10.42 5.63
CA LEU A 10 1.72 9.29 5.39
C LEU A 10 0.70 9.61 4.32
N ALA A 11 0.59 8.74 3.34
CA ALA A 11 -0.35 8.88 2.23
C ALA A 11 -1.09 7.57 1.96
N THR A 12 -2.18 7.65 1.21
CA THR A 12 -2.97 6.49 0.77
C THR A 12 -3.18 6.54 -0.73
N SER A 13 -3.46 5.38 -1.31
CA SER A 13 -3.79 5.25 -2.73
C SER A 13 -4.53 3.93 -2.95
N PRO A 14 -5.36 3.82 -4.02
CA PRO A 14 -5.73 2.51 -4.54
C PRO A 14 -4.51 1.80 -5.11
N ARG A 15 -4.61 0.48 -5.28
CA ARG A 15 -3.55 -0.27 -6.00
C ARG A 15 -3.46 0.22 -7.45
N PRO A 16 -2.31 0.04 -8.10
CA PRO A 16 -2.20 0.41 -9.52
C PRO A 16 -3.27 -0.28 -10.36
N GLY A 17 -3.98 0.52 -11.17
CA GLY A 17 -4.99 -0.01 -12.08
C GLY A 17 -6.30 -0.44 -11.44
N TYR A 18 -6.55 -0.09 -10.19
CA TYR A 18 -7.81 -0.43 -9.54
C TYR A 18 -9.00 0.16 -10.32
N ARG A 19 -10.01 -0.66 -10.52
CA ARG A 19 -11.31 -0.26 -11.07
C ARG A 19 -12.42 -0.99 -10.34
N PRO A 20 -13.57 -0.35 -10.10
CA PRO A 20 -14.75 -1.07 -9.62
C PRO A 20 -15.18 -2.10 -10.67
N GLY A 21 -15.71 -3.24 -10.19
CA GLY A 21 -16.19 -4.31 -11.07
C GLY A 21 -15.25 -5.50 -11.10
N PRO A 22 -15.37 -6.37 -12.12
CA PRO A 22 -14.55 -7.58 -12.22
C PRO A 22 -13.05 -7.25 -12.30
N GLU A 23 -12.25 -8.03 -11.56
CA GLU A 23 -10.80 -7.86 -11.57
C GLU A 23 -10.20 -8.39 -12.88
N GLN A 24 -9.23 -7.67 -13.42
CA GLN A 24 -8.56 -8.00 -14.66
C GLN A 24 -7.06 -7.83 -14.51
N GLN A 25 -6.29 -8.53 -15.36
CA GLN A 25 -4.84 -8.33 -15.41
C GLN A 25 -4.53 -6.86 -15.70
N VAL A 26 -3.55 -6.33 -14.98
CA VAL A 26 -3.18 -4.91 -15.08
C VAL A 26 -1.98 -4.76 -16.01
N PRO A 27 -2.08 -3.93 -17.07
CA PRO A 27 -0.96 -3.69 -17.95
C PRO A 27 0.23 -3.01 -17.29
N ALA A 28 1.43 -3.28 -17.78
CA ALA A 28 2.64 -2.69 -17.22
C ALA A 28 2.60 -1.15 -17.26
N GLU A 29 2.06 -0.57 -18.33
CA GLU A 29 1.98 0.89 -18.50
C GLU A 29 1.19 1.54 -17.37
N VAL A 30 0.14 0.87 -16.91
CA VAL A 30 -0.70 1.37 -15.83
C VAL A 30 0.08 1.40 -14.51
N VAL A 31 0.89 0.37 -14.27
CA VAL A 31 1.76 0.33 -13.08
C VAL A 31 2.83 1.43 -13.17
N GLU A 32 3.41 1.64 -14.35
CA GLU A 32 4.41 2.70 -14.53
C GLU A 32 3.83 4.09 -14.28
N GLU A 33 2.60 4.36 -14.73
CA GLU A 33 1.93 5.62 -14.44
C GLU A 33 1.72 5.82 -12.94
N TRP A 34 1.30 4.75 -12.26
CA TRP A 34 1.12 4.78 -10.81
C TRP A 34 2.45 5.08 -10.09
N LEU A 35 3.53 4.48 -10.56
CA LEU A 35 4.86 4.71 -10.00
C LEU A 35 5.34 6.15 -10.25
N GLU A 36 5.05 6.70 -11.42
CA GLU A 36 5.39 8.09 -11.73
C GLU A 36 4.65 9.07 -10.81
N ASP A 37 3.34 8.85 -10.62
CA ASP A 37 2.53 9.66 -9.72
C ASP A 37 3.05 9.57 -8.28
N THR A 38 3.37 8.36 -7.85
CA THR A 38 3.88 8.09 -6.50
C THR A 38 5.22 8.78 -6.29
N ARG A 39 6.10 8.71 -7.27
CA ARG A 39 7.40 9.37 -7.22
C ARG A 39 7.25 10.91 -7.21
N ALA A 40 6.36 11.43 -8.05
CA ALA A 40 6.10 12.87 -8.11
C ALA A 40 5.55 13.39 -6.78
N PHE A 41 4.84 12.53 -6.04
CA PHE A 41 4.30 12.84 -4.72
C PHE A 41 5.40 12.80 -3.63
N GLY A 42 6.57 12.31 -3.96
CA GLY A 42 7.71 12.23 -3.02
C GLY A 42 7.73 10.99 -2.14
N ILE A 43 6.91 9.99 -2.43
CA ILE A 43 6.82 8.77 -1.62
C ILE A 43 8.12 7.98 -1.68
N ASN A 44 8.60 7.51 -0.53
CA ASN A 44 9.80 6.70 -0.43
C ASN A 44 9.52 5.23 -0.08
N SER A 45 8.38 4.94 0.53
CA SER A 45 8.07 3.57 0.97
C SER A 45 6.60 3.23 0.74
N VAL A 46 6.32 1.93 0.61
CA VAL A 46 4.95 1.42 0.41
C VAL A 46 4.69 0.30 1.40
N ILE A 47 3.57 0.39 2.10
CA ILE A 47 3.01 -0.74 2.85
C ILE A 47 1.87 -1.29 1.98
N CYS A 48 2.08 -2.48 1.44
CA CYS A 48 1.15 -3.13 0.51
C CYS A 48 0.31 -4.15 1.26
N LEU A 49 -1.01 -3.99 1.23
CA LEU A 49 -1.94 -4.81 2.00
C LEU A 49 -2.69 -5.84 1.16
N ILE A 50 -2.43 -5.95 -0.14
CA ILE A 50 -3.16 -6.91 -0.98
C ILE A 50 -2.60 -8.31 -0.83
N GLY A 51 -3.48 -9.30 -0.98
CA GLY A 51 -3.12 -10.70 -0.90
C GLY A 51 -2.70 -11.28 -2.24
N GLY A 52 -2.41 -12.59 -2.23
CA GLY A 52 -1.92 -13.30 -3.41
C GLY A 52 -2.88 -13.27 -4.58
N ASP A 53 -4.18 -13.29 -4.31
CA ASP A 53 -5.22 -13.24 -5.33
C ASP A 53 -5.17 -11.94 -6.14
N GLN A 54 -4.85 -10.83 -5.50
CA GLN A 54 -4.75 -9.52 -6.18
C GLN A 54 -3.35 -9.27 -6.72
N LEU A 55 -2.31 -9.78 -6.09
CA LEU A 55 -0.96 -9.74 -6.65
C LEU A 55 -0.90 -10.49 -7.99
N TRP A 56 -1.73 -11.52 -8.14
CA TRP A 56 -1.83 -12.30 -9.37
C TRP A 56 -2.25 -11.45 -10.57
N LEU A 57 -2.95 -10.33 -10.34
CA LEU A 57 -3.40 -9.43 -11.41
C LEU A 57 -2.24 -8.75 -12.14
N TYR A 58 -1.05 -8.78 -11.58
CA TYR A 58 0.16 -8.16 -12.18
C TYR A 58 1.11 -9.19 -12.78
N ARG A 59 0.76 -10.46 -12.70
CA ARG A 59 1.65 -11.56 -13.05
C ARG A 59 2.06 -11.56 -14.51
N LYS A 60 1.13 -11.24 -15.42
CA LYS A 60 1.39 -11.29 -16.87
C LYS A 60 2.28 -10.15 -17.33
N SER A 61 2.13 -8.98 -16.73
CA SER A 61 2.82 -7.78 -17.20
C SER A 61 4.14 -7.54 -16.49
N LEU A 62 4.30 -8.06 -15.27
CA LEU A 62 5.49 -7.82 -14.47
C LEU A 62 6.16 -9.13 -14.09
N PRO A 63 7.27 -9.50 -14.76
CA PRO A 63 7.97 -10.76 -14.47
C PRO A 63 8.44 -10.88 -13.03
N GLU A 64 8.87 -9.77 -12.42
CA GLU A 64 9.30 -9.73 -11.02
C GLU A 64 8.14 -9.57 -10.04
N GLY A 65 6.91 -9.45 -10.52
CA GLY A 65 5.73 -9.18 -9.71
C GLY A 65 5.63 -7.74 -9.28
N LEU A 66 4.49 -7.37 -8.67
CA LEU A 66 4.22 -5.98 -8.28
C LEU A 66 5.24 -5.49 -7.24
N LEU A 67 5.48 -6.29 -6.18
CA LEU A 67 6.40 -5.88 -5.12
C LEU A 67 7.83 -5.74 -5.63
N GLY A 68 8.25 -6.66 -6.50
CA GLY A 68 9.56 -6.58 -7.14
C GLY A 68 9.69 -5.33 -7.99
N ARG A 69 8.62 -4.95 -8.69
CA ARG A 69 8.62 -3.73 -9.51
C ARG A 69 8.72 -2.48 -8.64
N TYR A 70 8.03 -2.45 -7.49
CA TYR A 70 8.16 -1.35 -6.55
C TYR A 70 9.62 -1.19 -6.10
N ARG A 71 10.25 -2.29 -5.69
CA ARG A 71 11.64 -2.27 -5.22
C ARG A 71 12.60 -1.84 -6.33
N ALA A 72 12.37 -2.31 -7.54
CA ALA A 72 13.20 -1.94 -8.70
C ALA A 72 13.09 -0.44 -9.01
N SER A 73 11.98 0.19 -8.65
CA SER A 73 11.80 1.64 -8.85
C SER A 73 12.43 2.48 -7.74
N GLY A 74 12.99 1.85 -6.72
CA GLY A 74 13.65 2.54 -5.61
C GLY A 74 12.79 2.71 -4.36
N LEU A 75 11.60 2.11 -4.33
CA LEU A 75 10.74 2.16 -3.14
C LEU A 75 11.14 1.07 -2.15
N ASP A 76 11.11 1.40 -0.86
CA ASP A 76 11.15 0.38 0.17
C ASP A 76 9.74 -0.18 0.36
N VAL A 77 9.62 -1.48 0.57
CA VAL A 77 8.32 -2.15 0.56
C VAL A 77 8.18 -3.06 1.78
N PHE A 78 7.04 -2.95 2.45
CA PHE A 78 6.62 -3.90 3.44
C PHE A 78 5.27 -4.49 3.04
N HIS A 79 5.18 -5.81 3.00
CA HIS A 79 3.97 -6.51 2.53
C HIS A 79 3.28 -7.21 3.69
N ILE A 80 2.00 -6.87 3.89
CA ILE A 80 1.13 -7.59 4.81
C ILE A 80 0.02 -8.18 3.95
N PRO A 81 0.13 -9.45 3.55
CA PRO A 81 -0.89 -10.08 2.70
C PRO A 81 -2.20 -10.21 3.49
N THR A 82 -3.27 -9.65 2.94
CA THR A 82 -4.59 -9.69 3.58
C THR A 82 -5.66 -9.97 2.55
N GLU A 83 -6.79 -10.50 3.05
CA GLU A 83 -7.99 -10.68 2.26
C GLU A 83 -9.01 -9.60 2.64
N ASP A 84 -10.22 -9.69 2.06
CA ASP A 84 -11.28 -8.75 2.33
C ASP A 84 -11.58 -8.68 3.84
N GLN A 85 -11.62 -7.48 4.39
CA GLN A 85 -11.85 -7.24 5.82
C GLN A 85 -13.25 -7.63 6.30
N GLN A 86 -14.18 -7.82 5.39
CA GLN A 86 -15.52 -8.28 5.77
C GLN A 86 -15.50 -9.72 6.29
N THR A 87 -14.59 -10.52 5.79
CA THR A 87 -14.46 -11.93 6.17
C THR A 87 -13.19 -12.23 6.94
N HIS A 88 -12.16 -11.41 6.79
CA HIS A 88 -10.83 -11.67 7.35
C HIS A 88 -10.27 -10.38 7.97
N PRO A 89 -10.72 -10.01 9.20
CA PRO A 89 -10.20 -8.82 9.85
C PRO A 89 -8.72 -8.97 10.20
N PHE A 90 -8.02 -7.85 10.33
CA PHE A 90 -6.62 -7.85 10.75
C PHE A 90 -6.44 -8.45 12.15
N THR A 91 -5.38 -9.22 12.32
CA THR A 91 -4.96 -9.70 13.63
C THR A 91 -4.17 -8.60 14.35
N ASP A 92 -4.02 -8.77 15.67
CA ASP A 92 -3.21 -7.85 16.46
C ASP A 92 -1.76 -7.84 15.98
N GLU A 93 -1.23 -9.01 15.58
CA GLU A 93 0.12 -9.12 15.04
C GLU A 93 0.29 -8.33 13.75
N GLN A 94 -0.72 -8.33 12.89
CA GLN A 94 -0.69 -7.57 11.65
C GLN A 94 -0.70 -6.06 11.92
N TYR A 95 -1.50 -5.60 12.87
CA TYR A 95 -1.51 -4.20 13.28
C TYR A 95 -0.15 -3.78 13.84
N GLU A 96 0.44 -4.59 14.71
CA GLU A 96 1.76 -4.28 15.28
C GLU A 96 2.85 -4.28 14.20
N ALA A 97 2.79 -5.23 13.26
CA ALA A 97 3.74 -5.27 12.15
C ALA A 97 3.65 -4.00 11.29
N ALA A 98 2.42 -3.52 11.03
CA ALA A 98 2.21 -2.30 10.27
C ALA A 98 2.79 -1.08 10.99
N TRP A 99 2.58 -1.00 12.29
CA TRP A 99 3.12 0.10 13.10
C TRP A 99 4.65 0.09 13.11
N GLU A 100 5.25 -1.07 13.34
CA GLU A 100 6.70 -1.23 13.31
C GLU A 100 7.28 -0.88 11.94
N ALA A 101 6.64 -1.35 10.87
CA ALA A 101 7.06 -1.04 9.51
C ALA A 101 7.00 0.48 9.26
N PHE A 102 5.89 1.11 9.64
CA PHE A 102 5.76 2.55 9.48
C PHE A 102 6.89 3.30 10.18
N GLN A 103 7.22 2.89 11.41
CA GLN A 103 8.28 3.56 12.17
C GLN A 103 9.66 3.40 11.52
N SER A 104 9.94 2.25 10.92
CA SER A 104 11.26 1.96 10.36
C SER A 104 11.44 2.36 8.90
N LEU A 105 10.35 2.44 8.13
CA LEU A 105 10.43 2.77 6.70
C LEU A 105 10.75 4.25 6.47
N PRO A 106 11.51 4.58 5.42
CA PRO A 106 11.73 5.98 5.02
C PRO A 106 10.43 6.68 4.69
N LYS A 107 10.24 7.86 5.24
CA LYS A 107 9.06 8.71 4.99
C LYS A 107 9.23 9.52 3.71
N PRO A 108 8.18 9.88 3.02
CA PRO A 108 6.78 9.55 3.27
C PRO A 108 6.47 8.09 2.95
N VAL A 109 5.55 7.49 3.72
CA VAL A 109 5.06 6.13 3.52
C VAL A 109 3.67 6.17 2.90
N LEU A 110 3.45 5.37 1.86
CA LEU A 110 2.15 5.20 1.23
C LEU A 110 1.59 3.83 1.62
N VAL A 111 0.33 3.80 2.05
CA VAL A 111 -0.38 2.56 2.36
C VAL A 111 -1.44 2.33 1.29
N HIS A 112 -1.49 1.13 0.70
CA HIS A 112 -2.55 0.79 -0.22
C HIS A 112 -3.06 -0.64 -0.02
N CYS A 113 -4.33 -0.84 -0.33
CA CYS A 113 -4.93 -2.16 -0.49
C CYS A 113 -5.43 -2.27 -1.93
N SER A 114 -6.65 -2.70 -2.17
CA SER A 114 -7.23 -2.71 -3.52
C SER A 114 -7.80 -1.34 -3.86
N ALA A 115 -8.95 -0.99 -3.26
CA ALA A 115 -9.58 0.31 -3.48
C ALA A 115 -8.92 1.47 -2.73
N GLY A 116 -8.06 1.17 -1.76
CA GLY A 116 -7.42 2.20 -0.94
C GLY A 116 -8.33 2.76 0.14
N MET A 117 -9.36 2.03 0.53
CA MET A 117 -10.37 2.51 1.48
C MET A 117 -10.46 1.67 2.74
N ASP A 118 -10.94 0.42 2.66
CA ASP A 118 -11.28 -0.36 3.85
C ASP A 118 -10.03 -0.83 4.61
N ARG A 119 -9.23 -1.70 4.02
CA ARG A 119 -8.02 -2.24 4.67
C ARG A 119 -7.02 -1.13 4.95
N THR A 120 -6.83 -0.25 3.98
CA THR A 120 -5.95 0.93 4.11
C THR A 120 -6.42 1.82 5.25
N GLY A 121 -7.73 2.10 5.32
CA GLY A 121 -8.28 2.94 6.37
C GLY A 121 -8.05 2.40 7.77
N ARG A 122 -8.12 1.09 7.96
CA ARG A 122 -7.87 0.44 9.26
C ARG A 122 -6.42 0.59 9.70
N ILE A 123 -5.48 0.36 8.79
CA ILE A 123 -4.05 0.49 9.10
C ILE A 123 -3.67 1.95 9.33
N VAL A 124 -4.13 2.84 8.46
CA VAL A 124 -3.87 4.28 8.60
C VAL A 124 -4.47 4.82 9.89
N GLY A 125 -5.69 4.39 10.23
CA GLY A 125 -6.32 4.79 11.49
C GLY A 125 -5.49 4.40 12.71
N LEU A 126 -4.93 3.18 12.71
CA LEU A 126 -4.06 2.74 13.79
C LEU A 126 -2.78 3.59 13.84
N ILE A 127 -2.16 3.84 12.70
CA ILE A 127 -0.93 4.63 12.64
C ILE A 127 -1.16 6.05 13.18
N VAL A 128 -2.23 6.70 12.73
CA VAL A 128 -2.58 8.05 13.20
C VAL A 128 -2.83 8.07 14.70
N GLU A 129 -3.56 7.08 15.22
CA GLU A 129 -3.82 6.95 16.65
C GLU A 129 -2.53 6.79 17.45
N ARG A 130 -1.63 5.91 16.99
CA ARG A 130 -0.35 5.68 17.65
C ARG A 130 0.55 6.91 17.61
N LEU A 131 0.56 7.65 16.52
CA LEU A 131 1.31 8.90 16.41
C LEU A 131 0.80 9.94 17.37
N ALA A 132 -0.51 10.01 17.58
CA ALA A 132 -1.11 10.94 18.53
C ALA A 132 -0.72 10.62 19.97
N THR A 133 -0.66 9.35 20.34
CA THR A 133 -0.29 8.93 21.70
C THR A 133 1.21 8.92 21.93
N ALA A 134 2.02 8.75 20.89
CA ALA A 134 3.48 8.69 21.00
C ALA A 134 4.12 10.05 21.35
N LYS A 135 3.34 11.12 21.29
CA LYS A 135 3.83 12.48 21.64
C LYS A 135 3.92 12.70 23.15
N PHE A 136 3.45 11.76 23.91
CA PHE A 136 3.44 11.87 25.37
C PHE A 136 4.30 10.76 25.99
#